data_ef6a9c2f6cd0574be434e23fabc04962
#
_entry.id   ef6a9c2f6cd0574be434e23fabc04962
#
_cell.length_a   1.000
_cell.length_b   1.000
_cell.length_c   1.000
_cell.angle_alpha   90.00
_cell.angle_beta   90.00
_cell.angle_gamma   90.00
#
_symmetry.space_group_name_H-M   'P 1'
#
loop_
_entity.id
_entity.type
_entity.pdbx_description
1 polymer ?
#
loop_
_entity_poly.entity_id
_entity_poly.type
_entity_poly.pdbx_seq_one_letter_code
_entity_poly.pdbx_strand_id
1 'polypeptide(L)'
;GVSMPIGDMYEAMSRGTVEGTLASPISITPYGLEDVVHASTYGAQQGNFTFFYGINLDTWNRLNDQQKKALTDAADKSQQSVCEELNAAREKSVQKMKDAGVRFYDVTDGETAREWKNISQPVLDKWIDVAESKGHPAQQVVDDFEDALKRHAGRAGAGVTDPKARAEAKEQQS
;
A
#
# COMPACT_ATOMS: atom_id res chain seq x y z
N GLY A 1 -19.09 3.32 3.37
CA GLY A 1 -17.99 2.47 3.81
C GLY A 1 -18.13 2.14 5.28
N VAL A 2 -17.68 0.95 5.67
CA VAL A 2 -17.68 0.47 7.05
C VAL A 2 -16.23 0.23 7.46
N SER A 3 -15.82 0.74 8.63
CA SER A 3 -14.51 0.45 9.20
C SER A 3 -14.62 -0.72 10.17
N MET A 4 -13.77 -1.74 9.98
CA MET A 4 -13.74 -2.91 10.87
C MET A 4 -12.32 -3.48 10.95
N PRO A 5 -11.98 -4.23 12.01
CA PRO A 5 -10.74 -4.98 12.07
C PRO A 5 -10.65 -6.00 10.93
N ILE A 6 -9.45 -6.19 10.37
CA ILE A 6 -9.27 -7.12 9.26
C ILE A 6 -9.59 -8.58 9.64
N GLY A 7 -9.42 -8.93 10.92
CA GLY A 7 -9.78 -10.26 11.43
C GLY A 7 -11.28 -10.59 11.31
N ASP A 8 -12.15 -9.59 11.27
CA ASP A 8 -13.61 -9.77 11.15
C ASP A 8 -14.06 -9.76 9.67
N MET A 9 -13.16 -9.45 8.75
CA MET A 9 -13.48 -9.22 7.34
C MET A 9 -13.95 -10.50 6.63
N TYR A 10 -13.34 -11.64 6.94
CA TYR A 10 -13.73 -12.93 6.36
C TYR A 10 -15.21 -13.24 6.64
N GLU A 11 -15.63 -13.15 7.90
CA GLU A 11 -17.01 -13.37 8.31
C GLU A 11 -17.98 -12.36 7.69
N ALA A 12 -17.58 -11.08 7.63
CA ALA A 12 -18.40 -10.02 7.06
C ALA A 12 -18.62 -10.21 5.56
N MET A 13 -17.60 -10.62 4.81
CA MET A 13 -17.67 -10.89 3.38
C MET A 13 -18.43 -12.19 3.09
N SER A 14 -18.12 -13.27 3.81
CA SER A 14 -18.79 -14.56 3.61
C SER A 14 -20.29 -14.51 3.89
N ARG A 15 -20.75 -13.64 4.79
CA ARG A 15 -22.18 -13.40 5.08
C ARG A 15 -22.81 -12.31 4.20
N GLY A 16 -22.05 -11.68 3.32
CA GLY A 16 -22.55 -10.59 2.48
C GLY A 16 -22.85 -9.29 3.24
N THR A 17 -22.34 -9.12 4.46
CA THR A 17 -22.47 -7.86 5.23
C THR A 17 -21.68 -6.73 4.57
N VAL A 18 -20.55 -7.07 3.95
CA VAL A 18 -19.77 -6.20 3.07
C VAL A 18 -19.48 -6.93 1.76
N GLU A 19 -19.49 -6.19 0.65
CA GLU A 19 -19.32 -6.74 -0.70
C GLU A 19 -17.89 -6.62 -1.23
N GLY A 20 -17.04 -5.87 -0.53
CA GLY A 20 -15.66 -5.66 -0.92
C GLY A 20 -14.80 -5.07 0.19
N THR A 21 -13.51 -5.06 -0.03
CA THR A 21 -12.53 -4.50 0.92
C THR A 21 -11.46 -3.69 0.20
N LEU A 22 -10.95 -2.67 0.87
CA LEU A 22 -9.73 -1.97 0.48
C LEU A 22 -8.58 -2.52 1.35
N ALA A 23 -7.77 -3.38 0.77
CA ALA A 23 -6.68 -4.03 1.46
C ALA A 23 -5.50 -4.31 0.52
N SER A 24 -4.29 -4.37 1.07
CA SER A 24 -3.12 -4.82 0.33
C SER A 24 -3.18 -6.34 0.07
N PRO A 25 -2.68 -6.85 -1.05
CA PRO A 25 -2.58 -8.29 -1.29
C PRO A 25 -1.89 -9.06 -0.15
N ILE A 26 -0.86 -8.49 0.46
CA ILE A 26 -0.17 -9.09 1.62
C ILE A 26 -1.05 -9.22 2.87
N SER A 27 -2.17 -8.51 2.92
CA SER A 27 -3.15 -8.60 4.00
C SER A 27 -4.32 -9.54 3.69
N ILE A 28 -4.47 -10.00 2.45
CA ILE A 28 -5.55 -10.89 2.04
C ILE A 28 -5.30 -12.32 2.54
N THR A 29 -4.15 -12.88 2.16
CA THR A 29 -3.88 -14.31 2.35
C THR A 29 -3.61 -14.75 3.80
N PRO A 30 -3.08 -13.91 4.71
CA PRO A 30 -2.98 -14.30 6.12
C PRO A 30 -4.32 -14.45 6.83
N TYR A 31 -5.39 -13.84 6.29
CA TYR A 31 -6.74 -13.90 6.85
C TYR A 31 -7.68 -14.80 6.04
N GLY A 32 -7.18 -15.55 5.06
CA GLY A 32 -7.97 -16.44 4.22
C GLY A 32 -8.97 -15.73 3.31
N LEU A 33 -8.80 -14.43 3.08
CA LEU A 33 -9.76 -13.62 2.32
C LEU A 33 -9.79 -14.01 0.83
N GLU A 34 -8.78 -14.71 0.32
CA GLU A 34 -8.77 -15.25 -1.05
C GLU A 34 -9.92 -16.22 -1.32
N ASP A 35 -10.49 -16.83 -0.29
CA ASP A 35 -11.61 -17.76 -0.43
C ASP A 35 -12.95 -17.05 -0.65
N VAL A 36 -13.06 -15.77 -0.27
CA VAL A 36 -14.30 -14.96 -0.33
C VAL A 36 -14.19 -13.77 -1.28
N VAL A 37 -12.99 -13.49 -1.79
CA VAL A 37 -12.72 -12.46 -2.80
C VAL A 37 -12.73 -13.09 -4.19
N HIS A 38 -13.53 -12.58 -5.10
CA HIS A 38 -13.66 -13.11 -6.46
C HIS A 38 -12.98 -12.25 -7.53
N ALA A 39 -12.69 -10.99 -7.21
CA ALA A 39 -12.06 -10.05 -8.11
C ALA A 39 -11.20 -9.04 -7.34
N SER A 40 -10.13 -8.57 -7.95
CA SER A 40 -9.24 -7.54 -7.41
C SER A 40 -8.86 -6.57 -8.51
N THR A 41 -8.86 -5.26 -8.20
CA THR A 41 -8.26 -4.26 -9.08
C THR A 41 -6.76 -4.14 -8.76
N TYR A 42 -5.97 -4.04 -9.81
CA TYR A 42 -4.52 -3.85 -9.72
C TYR A 42 -4.16 -2.45 -10.24
N GLY A 43 -3.40 -1.70 -9.45
CA GLY A 43 -2.91 -0.39 -9.87
C GLY A 43 -3.82 0.80 -9.56
N ALA A 44 -4.94 0.61 -8.86
CA ALA A 44 -5.86 1.70 -8.51
C ALA A 44 -5.24 2.79 -7.61
N GLN A 45 -4.11 2.54 -6.97
CA GLN A 45 -3.35 3.48 -6.12
C GLN A 45 -4.20 4.23 -5.08
N GLN A 46 -5.13 3.53 -4.45
CA GLN A 46 -6.11 4.11 -3.52
C GLN A 46 -5.55 4.40 -2.12
N GLY A 47 -4.31 4.07 -1.88
CA GLY A 47 -3.63 4.33 -0.62
C GLY A 47 -2.30 3.62 -0.54
N ASN A 48 -1.53 4.01 0.46
CA ASN A 48 -0.25 3.41 0.77
C ASN A 48 -0.07 3.31 2.28
N PHE A 49 0.64 2.30 2.73
CA PHE A 49 1.04 2.17 4.12
C PHE A 49 2.50 2.54 4.27
N THR A 50 2.77 3.54 5.09
CA THR A 50 4.13 3.88 5.50
C THR A 50 4.37 3.35 6.90
N PHE A 51 5.37 2.49 7.03
CA PHE A 51 5.84 2.04 8.34
C PHE A 51 6.97 2.95 8.82
N PHE A 52 6.93 3.32 10.08
CA PHE A 52 8.02 4.04 10.72
C PHE A 52 8.34 3.40 12.07
N TYR A 53 9.62 3.43 12.42
CA TYR A 53 10.10 3.06 13.74
C TYR A 53 10.36 4.33 14.53
N GLY A 54 9.78 4.42 15.72
CA GLY A 54 9.99 5.52 16.63
C GLY A 54 10.56 5.04 17.95
N ILE A 55 11.43 5.85 18.56
CA ILE A 55 11.91 5.66 19.92
C ILE A 55 11.57 6.89 20.75
N ASN A 56 11.17 6.68 21.99
CA ASN A 56 10.95 7.78 22.91
C ASN A 56 12.24 8.60 23.11
N LEU A 57 12.13 9.92 23.04
CA LEU A 57 13.29 10.82 23.09
C LEU A 57 14.13 10.66 24.38
N ASP A 58 13.48 10.51 25.54
CA ASP A 58 14.19 10.32 26.79
C ASP A 58 14.95 8.98 26.83
N THR A 59 14.37 7.94 26.20
CA THR A 59 15.04 6.67 26.02
C THR A 59 16.24 6.81 25.12
N TRP A 60 16.10 7.48 23.98
CA TRP A 60 17.21 7.78 23.07
C TRP A 60 18.35 8.54 23.73
N ASN A 61 18.00 9.56 24.52
CA ASN A 61 18.99 10.41 25.20
C ASN A 61 19.77 9.66 26.28
N ARG A 62 19.22 8.59 26.85
CA ARG A 62 19.92 7.72 27.82
C ARG A 62 20.88 6.73 27.18
N LEU A 63 20.79 6.51 25.87
CA LEU A 63 21.72 5.62 25.15
C LEU A 63 23.08 6.27 24.97
N ASN A 64 24.13 5.47 25.10
CA ASN A 64 25.49 5.90 24.73
C ASN A 64 25.64 5.87 23.19
N ASP A 65 26.75 6.45 22.69
CA ASP A 65 26.98 6.59 21.25
C ASP A 65 27.09 5.24 20.53
N GLN A 66 27.65 4.22 21.18
CA GLN A 66 27.70 2.86 20.59
C GLN A 66 26.33 2.25 20.44
N GLN A 67 25.45 2.42 21.43
CA GLN A 67 24.07 1.94 21.36
C GLN A 67 23.24 2.68 20.30
N LYS A 68 23.40 4.02 20.24
CA LYS A 68 22.76 4.84 19.21
C LYS A 68 23.20 4.40 17.81
N LYS A 69 24.51 4.22 17.62
CA LYS A 69 25.04 3.74 16.34
C LYS A 69 24.52 2.36 15.98
N ALA A 70 24.47 1.43 16.90
CA ALA A 70 23.97 0.08 16.66
C ALA A 70 22.48 0.09 16.21
N LEU A 71 21.65 0.93 16.85
CA LEU A 71 20.24 1.09 16.46
C LEU A 71 20.08 1.71 15.08
N THR A 72 20.87 2.74 14.77
CA THR A 72 20.84 3.40 13.45
C THR A 72 21.29 2.44 12.35
N ASP A 73 22.43 1.75 12.55
CA ASP A 73 22.94 0.76 11.60
C ASP A 73 21.93 -0.40 11.37
N ALA A 74 21.24 -0.82 12.43
CA ALA A 74 20.20 -1.84 12.33
C ALA A 74 18.95 -1.34 11.56
N ALA A 75 18.53 -0.10 11.81
CA ALA A 75 17.42 0.53 11.10
C ALA A 75 17.71 0.64 9.60
N ASP A 76 18.90 1.11 9.23
CA ASP A 76 19.32 1.23 7.82
C ASP A 76 19.33 -0.11 7.10
N LYS A 77 19.83 -1.16 7.76
CA LYS A 77 19.82 -2.52 7.21
C LYS A 77 18.41 -3.09 7.08
N SER A 78 17.58 -2.91 8.10
CA SER A 78 16.23 -3.44 8.10
C SER A 78 15.33 -2.76 7.07
N GLN A 79 15.56 -1.49 6.76
CA GLN A 79 14.79 -0.78 5.75
C GLN A 79 14.86 -1.48 4.37
N GLN A 80 16.06 -1.90 3.96
CA GLN A 80 16.23 -2.60 2.68
C GLN A 80 15.62 -4.00 2.73
N SER A 81 15.91 -4.78 3.76
CA SER A 81 15.43 -6.16 3.87
C SER A 81 13.89 -6.22 3.98
N VAL A 82 13.27 -5.31 4.73
CA VAL A 82 11.81 -5.23 4.84
C VAL A 82 11.16 -4.93 3.48
N CYS A 83 11.73 -4.05 2.66
CA CYS A 83 11.21 -3.78 1.32
C CYS A 83 11.27 -5.04 0.42
N GLU A 84 12.38 -5.77 0.46
CA GLU A 84 12.55 -7.01 -0.31
C GLU A 84 11.57 -8.10 0.16
N GLU A 85 11.42 -8.28 1.47
CA GLU A 85 10.50 -9.24 2.07
C GLU A 85 9.03 -8.91 1.77
N LEU A 86 8.63 -7.63 1.84
CA LEU A 86 7.28 -7.19 1.51
C LEU A 86 6.96 -7.40 0.02
N ASN A 87 7.92 -7.16 -0.88
CA ASN A 87 7.75 -7.45 -2.29
C ASN A 87 7.56 -8.95 -2.54
N ALA A 88 8.40 -9.78 -1.95
CA ALA A 88 8.29 -11.23 -2.06
C ALA A 88 6.97 -11.77 -1.44
N ALA A 89 6.54 -11.22 -0.31
CA ALA A 89 5.27 -11.56 0.31
C ALA A 89 4.08 -11.16 -0.57
N ARG A 90 4.15 -10.00 -1.23
CA ARG A 90 3.13 -9.56 -2.18
C ARG A 90 3.00 -10.52 -3.36
N GLU A 91 4.12 -10.89 -3.98
CA GLU A 91 4.12 -11.85 -5.10
C GLU A 91 3.48 -13.18 -4.70
N LYS A 92 3.87 -13.72 -3.54
CA LYS A 92 3.27 -14.96 -3.01
C LYS A 92 1.77 -14.82 -2.77
N SER A 93 1.33 -13.69 -2.21
CA SER A 93 -0.08 -13.46 -1.93
C SER A 93 -0.88 -13.32 -3.23
N VAL A 94 -0.37 -12.58 -4.22
CA VAL A 94 -1.01 -12.47 -5.54
C VAL A 94 -1.11 -13.84 -6.20
N GLN A 95 -0.04 -14.66 -6.16
CA GLN A 95 -0.10 -16.00 -6.72
C GLN A 95 -1.14 -16.87 -6.01
N LYS A 96 -1.19 -16.86 -4.68
CA LYS A 96 -2.19 -17.59 -3.90
C LYS A 96 -3.62 -17.16 -4.23
N MET A 97 -3.86 -15.85 -4.40
CA MET A 97 -5.15 -15.33 -4.84
C MET A 97 -5.52 -15.84 -6.25
N LYS A 98 -4.57 -15.86 -7.19
CA LYS A 98 -4.78 -16.43 -8.54
C LYS A 98 -5.12 -17.91 -8.49
N ASP A 99 -4.39 -18.68 -7.68
CA ASP A 99 -4.63 -20.12 -7.50
C ASP A 99 -6.02 -20.40 -6.90
N ALA A 100 -6.53 -19.48 -6.06
CA ALA A 100 -7.88 -19.50 -5.53
C ALA A 100 -8.96 -19.01 -6.52
N GLY A 101 -8.58 -18.60 -7.74
CA GLY A 101 -9.49 -18.18 -8.80
C GLY A 101 -9.90 -16.70 -8.75
N VAL A 102 -9.20 -15.86 -7.99
CA VAL A 102 -9.44 -14.41 -7.96
C VAL A 102 -9.04 -13.80 -9.31
N ARG A 103 -9.97 -13.10 -9.94
CA ARG A 103 -9.72 -12.37 -11.20
C ARG A 103 -9.07 -11.02 -10.93
N PHE A 104 -8.03 -10.68 -11.67
CA PHE A 104 -7.34 -9.40 -11.55
C PHE A 104 -7.68 -8.48 -12.73
N TYR A 105 -8.04 -7.25 -12.43
CA TYR A 105 -8.30 -6.19 -13.39
C TYR A 105 -7.21 -5.13 -13.29
N ASP A 106 -6.46 -4.93 -14.38
CA ASP A 106 -5.42 -3.90 -14.45
C ASP A 106 -6.05 -2.54 -14.70
N VAL A 107 -5.84 -1.62 -13.74
CA VAL A 107 -6.29 -0.22 -13.82
C VAL A 107 -5.11 0.74 -13.69
N THR A 108 -3.92 0.34 -14.13
CA THR A 108 -2.70 1.16 -14.03
C THR A 108 -2.60 2.22 -15.12
N ASP A 109 -3.32 2.05 -16.22
CA ASP A 109 -3.32 3.00 -17.36
C ASP A 109 -4.70 3.13 -18.00
N GLY A 110 -4.80 3.99 -19.01
CA GLY A 110 -6.01 4.20 -19.78
C GLY A 110 -7.06 5.09 -19.09
N GLU A 111 -8.30 4.93 -19.54
CA GLU A 111 -9.43 5.74 -19.06
C GLU A 111 -9.79 5.40 -17.63
N THR A 112 -9.85 4.11 -17.30
CA THR A 112 -10.17 3.63 -15.96
C THR A 112 -9.18 4.14 -14.90
N ALA A 113 -7.88 4.17 -15.23
CA ALA A 113 -6.87 4.75 -14.33
C ALA A 113 -7.12 6.24 -14.06
N ARG A 114 -7.53 6.99 -15.10
CA ARG A 114 -7.90 8.40 -14.95
C ARG A 114 -9.16 8.58 -14.09
N GLU A 115 -10.15 7.75 -14.29
CA GLU A 115 -11.38 7.76 -13.47
C GLU A 115 -11.08 7.50 -12.00
N TRP A 116 -10.26 6.50 -11.68
CA TRP A 116 -9.82 6.21 -10.32
C TRP A 116 -9.08 7.40 -9.69
N LYS A 117 -8.18 8.03 -10.44
CA LYS A 117 -7.47 9.23 -9.99
C LYS A 117 -8.44 10.39 -9.72
N ASN A 118 -9.37 10.65 -10.63
CA ASN A 118 -10.35 11.72 -10.51
C ASN A 118 -11.27 11.54 -9.30
N ILE A 119 -11.68 10.29 -9.01
CA ILE A 119 -12.50 9.97 -7.83
C ILE A 119 -11.72 10.23 -6.53
N SER A 120 -10.40 10.03 -6.54
CA SER A 120 -9.55 10.19 -5.35
C SER A 120 -9.13 11.64 -5.11
N GLN A 121 -9.05 12.47 -6.16
CA GLN A 121 -8.57 13.85 -6.07
C GLN A 121 -9.31 14.69 -5.03
N PRO A 122 -10.65 14.69 -4.93
CA PRO A 122 -11.36 15.49 -3.92
C PRO A 122 -11.01 15.11 -2.47
N VAL A 123 -10.52 13.90 -2.23
CA VAL A 123 -10.07 13.47 -0.89
C VAL A 123 -8.75 14.14 -0.54
N LEU A 124 -7.84 14.22 -1.51
CA LEU A 124 -6.56 14.93 -1.35
C LEU A 124 -6.79 16.44 -1.16
N ASP A 125 -7.62 17.05 -2.00
CA ASP A 125 -7.94 18.47 -1.92
C ASP A 125 -8.51 18.82 -0.53
N LYS A 126 -9.47 18.05 -0.05
CA LYS A 126 -10.04 18.21 1.28
C LYS A 126 -9.01 18.05 2.41
N TRP A 127 -8.07 17.12 2.25
CA TRP A 127 -6.99 16.93 3.23
C TRP A 127 -6.08 18.17 3.27
N ILE A 128 -5.71 18.71 2.11
CA ILE A 128 -4.92 19.94 1.99
C ILE A 128 -5.65 21.09 2.71
N ASP A 129 -6.90 21.33 2.36
CA ASP A 129 -7.70 22.42 2.95
C ASP A 129 -7.76 22.31 4.49
N VAL A 130 -8.02 21.11 5.01
CA VAL A 130 -8.10 20.86 6.45
C VAL A 130 -6.76 21.06 7.14
N ALA A 131 -5.67 20.62 6.54
CA ALA A 131 -4.35 20.77 7.13
C ALA A 131 -3.86 22.22 7.08
N GLU A 132 -4.08 22.93 5.98
CA GLU A 132 -3.74 24.36 5.86
C GLU A 132 -4.57 25.23 6.79
N SER A 133 -5.84 24.92 7.01
CA SER A 133 -6.67 25.63 8.00
C SER A 133 -6.13 25.52 9.43
N LYS A 134 -5.30 24.52 9.71
CA LYS A 134 -4.61 24.32 10.99
C LYS A 134 -3.18 24.89 11.00
N GLY A 135 -2.77 25.58 9.93
CA GLY A 135 -1.44 26.20 9.82
C GLY A 135 -0.33 25.25 9.38
N HIS A 136 -0.66 24.09 8.82
CA HIS A 136 0.33 23.15 8.27
C HIS A 136 0.55 23.43 6.78
N PRO A 137 1.79 23.37 6.25
CA PRO A 137 2.09 23.62 4.83
C PRO A 137 1.73 22.40 3.98
N ALA A 138 0.45 22.05 3.87
CA ALA A 138 0.01 20.78 3.31
C ALA A 138 0.29 20.67 1.81
N GLN A 139 0.10 21.72 1.03
CA GLN A 139 0.44 21.72 -0.40
C GLN A 139 1.93 21.46 -0.61
N GLN A 140 2.79 22.13 0.16
CA GLN A 140 4.24 21.91 0.08
C GLN A 140 4.62 20.45 0.39
N VAL A 141 3.97 19.84 1.38
CA VAL A 141 4.20 18.42 1.72
C VAL A 141 3.81 17.50 0.55
N VAL A 142 2.71 17.78 -0.13
CA VAL A 142 2.28 17.02 -1.32
C VAL A 142 3.30 17.18 -2.45
N ASP A 143 3.72 18.40 -2.75
CA ASP A 143 4.69 18.69 -3.81
C ASP A 143 6.04 17.99 -3.54
N ASP A 144 6.54 18.08 -2.31
CA ASP A 144 7.79 17.42 -1.88
C ASP A 144 7.69 15.90 -1.98
N PHE A 145 6.52 15.33 -1.64
CA PHE A 145 6.26 13.89 -1.75
C PHE A 145 6.22 13.44 -3.21
N GLU A 146 5.51 14.16 -4.09
CA GLU A 146 5.47 13.86 -5.52
C GLU A 146 6.86 13.93 -6.16
N ASP A 147 7.66 14.92 -5.79
CA ASP A 147 9.03 15.04 -6.27
C ASP A 147 9.94 13.93 -5.73
N ALA A 148 9.74 13.50 -4.49
CA ALA A 148 10.43 12.33 -3.97
C ALA A 148 10.04 11.05 -4.73
N LEU A 149 8.76 10.86 -5.03
CA LEU A 149 8.30 9.73 -5.87
C LEU A 149 8.95 9.74 -7.25
N LYS A 150 9.01 10.89 -7.92
CA LYS A 150 9.67 11.02 -9.23
C LYS A 150 11.17 10.66 -9.14
N ARG A 151 11.88 11.15 -8.11
CA ARG A 151 13.32 10.85 -7.91
C ARG A 151 13.60 9.37 -7.63
N HIS A 152 12.65 8.67 -7.02
CA HIS A 152 12.80 7.27 -6.61
C HIS A 152 12.02 6.27 -7.46
N ALA A 153 11.28 6.73 -8.48
CA ALA A 153 10.45 5.88 -9.34
C ALA A 153 11.23 4.72 -10.00
N GLY A 154 12.52 4.90 -10.29
CA GLY A 154 13.38 3.83 -10.81
C GLY A 154 13.98 2.90 -9.75
N ARG A 155 13.81 3.22 -8.45
CA ARG A 155 14.31 2.41 -7.32
C ARG A 155 13.20 1.68 -6.58
N ALA A 156 11.96 2.15 -6.72
CA ALA A 156 10.81 1.39 -6.28
C ALA A 156 10.84 0.07 -7.07
N GLY A 157 11.30 -0.98 -6.43
CA GLY A 157 11.24 -2.32 -7.00
C GLY A 157 9.85 -2.54 -7.58
N ALA A 158 9.73 -3.41 -8.56
CA ALA A 158 8.57 -3.69 -9.41
C ALA A 158 7.22 -3.76 -8.66
N GLY A 159 6.87 -2.67 -7.99
CA GLY A 159 5.60 -2.48 -7.32
C GLY A 159 4.46 -2.53 -8.34
N VAL A 160 3.57 -1.59 -8.26
CA VAL A 160 2.42 -1.39 -9.16
C VAL A 160 2.80 -1.35 -10.65
N THR A 161 4.07 -1.16 -10.97
CA THR A 161 4.62 -1.02 -12.33
C THR A 161 5.33 -2.27 -12.85
N ASP A 162 5.22 -3.43 -12.19
CA ASP A 162 5.83 -4.67 -12.69
C ASP A 162 5.27 -5.01 -14.09
N PRO A 163 6.09 -4.94 -15.17
CA PRO A 163 5.62 -5.18 -16.53
C PRO A 163 5.09 -6.61 -16.73
N LYS A 164 5.60 -7.58 -15.96
CA LYS A 164 5.19 -8.98 -16.04
C LYS A 164 3.81 -9.20 -15.41
N ALA A 165 3.58 -8.69 -14.19
CA ALA A 165 2.28 -8.75 -13.54
C ALA A 165 1.23 -7.99 -14.34
N ARG A 166 1.62 -6.89 -15.01
CA ARG A 166 0.77 -6.10 -15.88
C ARG A 166 0.38 -6.83 -17.16
N ALA A 167 1.32 -7.55 -17.78
CA ALA A 167 1.05 -8.37 -18.96
C ALA A 167 0.07 -9.52 -18.63
N GLU A 168 0.30 -10.20 -17.51
CA GLU A 168 -0.56 -11.29 -17.04
C GLU A 168 -1.99 -10.83 -16.70
N ALA A 169 -2.15 -9.65 -16.09
CA ALA A 169 -3.46 -9.07 -15.82
C ALA A 169 -4.23 -8.74 -17.12
N LYS A 170 -3.54 -8.28 -18.17
CA LYS A 170 -4.15 -8.01 -19.49
C LYS A 170 -4.59 -9.27 -20.22
N GLU A 171 -3.84 -10.36 -20.12
CA GLU A 171 -4.22 -11.65 -20.71
C GLU A 171 -5.50 -12.25 -20.09
N GLN A 172 -5.77 -11.97 -18.82
CA GLN A 172 -6.97 -12.43 -18.12
C GLN A 172 -8.23 -11.62 -18.48
N GLN A 173 -8.09 -10.48 -19.15
CA GLN A 173 -9.19 -9.61 -19.56
C GLN A 173 -9.63 -9.88 -21.02
N SER A 174 -8.87 -10.62 -21.79
CA SER A 174 -9.17 -11.00 -23.17
C SER A 174 -9.87 -12.35 -23.26
#